data_6ab0c21da349e8cdc88773322c86b90a
#
_entry.id   6ab0c21da349e8cdc88773322c86b90a
#
_cell.length_a   1.000
_cell.length_b   1.000
_cell.length_c   1.000
_cell.angle_alpha   90.00
_cell.angle_beta   90.00
_cell.angle_gamma   90.00
#
_symmetry.space_group_name_H-M   'P 1'
#
loop_
_entity.id
_entity.type
_entity.pdbx_description
1 polymer ?
#
loop_
_entity_poly.entity_id
_entity_poly.type
_entity_poly.pdbx_seq_one_letter_code
_entity_poly.pdbx_strand_id
1 'polypeptide(L)'
;EANRMLEAEKAAGRFVCVGYQRDYRRDVWALKQDILDGRYGRPLRLSVVHCYRRGANYYARNNWAGHITVNCREVFDSPFNNACAHNFQMLTFLLGEKMDAACDVTGLEGELYRGNENVENYDIAALRYTTTAGAPIYYYTAHPLERDVGPHGVLEFEKGTITFEGEEPQFTAVMNNGVRIDYTHVDAGPGTQKLYDALDCIKNGGAPICGVQADFAHIRAVRMAQALPIRPVRPELITHFDENNDHFTVVRDLEKIFLENAKQWKLPGEAGYEL
;
A
#
# COMPACT_ATOMS: atom_id res chain seq x y z
N GLU A 1 16.43 1.46 -12.24
CA GLU A 1 16.72 0.03 -12.01
C GLU A 1 15.63 -0.87 -12.59
N ALA A 2 14.34 -0.66 -12.30
CA ALA A 2 13.23 -1.50 -12.76
C ALA A 2 13.19 -1.66 -14.30
N ASN A 3 13.40 -0.59 -15.07
CA ASN A 3 13.51 -0.70 -16.53
C ASN A 3 14.64 -1.64 -16.98
N ARG A 4 15.80 -1.57 -16.32
CA ARG A 4 16.93 -2.48 -16.60
C ARG A 4 16.60 -3.93 -16.24
N MET A 5 15.84 -4.17 -15.18
CA MET A 5 15.36 -5.52 -14.84
C MET A 5 14.42 -6.05 -15.91
N LEU A 6 13.48 -5.23 -16.40
CA LEU A 6 12.56 -5.60 -17.47
C LEU A 6 13.30 -5.88 -18.79
N GLU A 7 14.32 -5.11 -19.11
CA GLU A 7 15.18 -5.34 -20.29
C GLU A 7 15.96 -6.65 -20.17
N ALA A 8 16.52 -6.94 -18.97
CA ALA A 8 17.23 -8.17 -18.71
C ALA A 8 16.30 -9.40 -18.74
N GLU A 9 15.09 -9.28 -18.21
CA GLU A 9 14.04 -10.30 -18.27
C GLU A 9 13.73 -10.67 -19.72
N LYS A 10 13.47 -9.68 -20.58
CA LYS A 10 13.21 -9.87 -22.01
C LYS A 10 14.39 -10.48 -22.74
N ALA A 11 15.61 -9.99 -22.49
CA ALA A 11 16.82 -10.47 -23.15
C ALA A 11 17.15 -11.93 -22.75
N ALA A 12 16.88 -12.30 -21.50
CA ALA A 12 17.13 -13.65 -20.99
C ALA A 12 16.04 -14.68 -21.39
N GLY A 13 14.88 -14.22 -21.87
CA GLY A 13 13.71 -15.09 -22.08
C GLY A 13 13.26 -15.78 -20.78
N ARG A 14 13.38 -15.07 -19.66
CA ARG A 14 12.97 -15.50 -18.32
C ARG A 14 12.03 -14.48 -17.72
N PHE A 15 11.34 -14.81 -16.65
CA PHE A 15 10.50 -13.86 -15.91
C PHE A 15 11.08 -13.54 -14.53
N VAL A 16 10.70 -12.39 -14.01
CA VAL A 16 10.89 -12.01 -12.61
C VAL A 16 9.52 -12.05 -11.92
N CYS A 17 9.46 -12.72 -10.78
CA CYS A 17 8.27 -12.79 -9.94
C CYS A 17 8.45 -11.84 -8.76
N VAL A 18 7.64 -10.78 -8.68
CA VAL A 18 7.68 -9.82 -7.57
C VAL A 18 6.82 -10.32 -6.41
N GLY A 19 7.33 -10.15 -5.20
CA GLY A 19 6.80 -10.79 -3.99
C GLY A 19 5.58 -10.14 -3.34
N TYR A 20 4.75 -9.40 -4.04
CA TYR A 20 3.49 -8.85 -3.50
C TYR A 20 2.46 -9.95 -3.33
N GLN A 21 2.51 -10.67 -2.21
CA GLN A 21 1.68 -11.86 -1.97
C GLN A 21 0.19 -11.63 -2.09
N ARG A 22 -0.31 -10.39 -1.89
CA ARG A 22 -1.74 -10.07 -2.03
C ARG A 22 -2.22 -10.20 -3.47
N ASP A 23 -1.37 -9.89 -4.44
CA ASP A 23 -1.69 -10.02 -5.88
C ASP A 23 -1.82 -11.48 -6.34
N TYR A 24 -1.37 -12.44 -5.52
CA TYR A 24 -1.48 -13.88 -5.79
C TYR A 24 -2.66 -14.55 -5.07
N ARG A 25 -3.42 -13.82 -4.26
CA ARG A 25 -4.58 -14.34 -3.53
C ARG A 25 -5.74 -14.62 -4.50
N ARG A 26 -6.37 -15.76 -4.36
CA ARG A 26 -7.48 -16.17 -5.26
C ARG A 26 -8.77 -15.36 -5.00
N ASP A 27 -9.02 -14.93 -3.79
CA ASP A 27 -10.10 -14.01 -3.46
C ASP A 27 -9.90 -12.62 -4.08
N VAL A 28 -8.66 -12.11 -4.11
CA VAL A 28 -8.30 -10.88 -4.84
C VAL A 28 -8.52 -11.05 -6.35
N TRP A 29 -8.20 -12.22 -6.91
CA TRP A 29 -8.46 -12.50 -8.32
C TRP A 29 -9.95 -12.54 -8.64
N ALA A 30 -10.76 -13.20 -7.80
CA ALA A 30 -12.21 -13.23 -7.97
C ALA A 30 -12.81 -11.82 -7.91
N LEU A 31 -12.38 -11.01 -6.94
CA LEU A 31 -12.77 -9.60 -6.84
C LEU A 31 -12.34 -8.81 -8.08
N LYS A 32 -11.10 -8.96 -8.54
CA LYS A 32 -10.59 -8.27 -9.73
C LYS A 32 -11.38 -8.66 -10.98
N GLN A 33 -11.72 -9.95 -11.15
CA GLN A 33 -12.52 -10.40 -12.27
C GLN A 33 -13.91 -9.74 -12.26
N ASP A 34 -14.59 -9.69 -11.10
CA ASP A 34 -15.87 -8.98 -10.97
C ASP A 34 -15.78 -7.49 -11.29
N ILE A 35 -14.65 -6.84 -10.97
CA ILE A 35 -14.37 -5.44 -11.34
C ILE A 35 -14.22 -5.32 -12.85
N LEU A 36 -13.43 -6.18 -13.49
CA LEU A 36 -13.18 -6.20 -14.93
C LEU A 36 -14.47 -6.50 -15.72
N ASP A 37 -15.35 -7.37 -15.20
CA ASP A 37 -16.65 -7.69 -15.79
C ASP A 37 -17.67 -6.54 -15.61
N GLY A 38 -17.28 -5.44 -14.97
CA GLY A 38 -18.10 -4.24 -14.78
C GLY A 38 -19.22 -4.42 -13.75
N ARG A 39 -19.15 -5.44 -12.90
CA ARG A 39 -20.14 -5.70 -11.84
C ARG A 39 -20.38 -4.50 -10.96
N TYR A 40 -19.30 -3.79 -10.60
CA TYR A 40 -19.33 -2.63 -9.71
C TYR A 40 -19.45 -1.28 -10.45
N GLY A 41 -19.37 -1.27 -11.78
CA GLY A 41 -19.27 -0.04 -12.57
C GLY A 41 -17.87 0.59 -12.47
N ARG A 42 -17.76 1.87 -12.79
CA ARG A 42 -16.47 2.58 -12.72
C ARG A 42 -16.01 2.78 -11.27
N PRO A 43 -14.71 2.68 -10.97
CA PRO A 43 -14.18 3.08 -9.68
C PRO A 43 -14.34 4.59 -9.48
N LEU A 44 -14.72 5.00 -8.27
CA LEU A 44 -14.89 6.42 -7.91
C LEU A 44 -13.73 6.92 -7.05
N ARG A 45 -13.36 6.18 -6.00
CA ARG A 45 -12.25 6.48 -5.10
C ARG A 45 -11.95 5.29 -4.18
N LEU A 46 -10.70 5.17 -3.75
CA LEU A 46 -10.25 4.10 -2.88
C LEU A 46 -9.49 4.69 -1.70
N SER A 47 -9.61 4.11 -0.51
CA SER A 47 -8.80 4.48 0.64
C SER A 47 -8.30 3.27 1.42
N VAL A 48 -7.09 3.38 1.98
CA VAL A 48 -6.55 2.44 2.96
C VAL A 48 -5.86 3.20 4.08
N VAL A 49 -6.17 2.81 5.32
CA VAL A 49 -5.37 3.13 6.51
C VAL A 49 -4.63 1.88 6.91
N HIS A 50 -3.31 1.90 6.87
CA HIS A 50 -2.46 0.78 7.25
C HIS A 50 -1.19 1.27 7.91
N CYS A 51 -1.06 1.02 9.20
CA CYS A 51 0.05 1.51 10.01
C CYS A 51 0.60 0.38 10.87
N TYR A 52 1.93 0.27 10.91
CA TYR A 52 2.63 -0.64 11.80
C TYR A 52 3.45 0.14 12.81
N ARG A 53 3.19 -0.09 14.10
CA ARG A 53 4.04 0.43 15.18
C ARG A 53 5.48 -0.08 15.04
N ARG A 54 6.46 0.83 15.04
CA ARG A 54 7.88 0.48 15.00
C ARG A 54 8.65 1.29 16.05
N GLY A 55 9.43 0.57 16.86
CA GLY A 55 10.32 1.15 17.85
C GLY A 55 11.73 1.38 17.32
N ALA A 56 12.61 1.84 18.19
CA ALA A 56 14.02 2.12 17.89
C ALA A 56 14.78 0.90 17.36
N ASN A 57 14.48 -0.31 17.89
CA ASN A 57 15.10 -1.55 17.47
C ASN A 57 14.81 -1.90 16.00
N TYR A 58 13.64 -1.52 15.49
CA TYR A 58 13.30 -1.70 14.08
C TYR A 58 14.26 -0.89 13.19
N TYR A 59 14.55 0.34 13.53
CA TYR A 59 15.45 1.19 12.75
C TYR A 59 16.93 0.83 12.95
N ALA A 60 17.28 0.27 14.11
CA ALA A 60 18.64 -0.19 14.40
C ALA A 60 18.98 -1.57 13.79
N ARG A 61 18.01 -2.32 13.23
CA ARG A 61 18.19 -3.69 12.73
C ARG A 61 19.16 -3.84 11.56
N ASN A 62 19.40 -2.76 10.82
CA ASN A 62 20.29 -2.71 9.67
C ASN A 62 20.68 -1.26 9.35
N ASN A 63 21.49 -1.06 8.32
CA ASN A 63 22.01 0.26 7.95
C ASN A 63 21.15 1.03 6.93
N TRP A 64 19.99 0.54 6.57
CA TRP A 64 19.12 1.20 5.59
C TRP A 64 17.71 1.53 6.12
N ALA A 65 17.29 0.93 7.24
CA ALA A 65 15.97 1.21 7.82
C ALA A 65 15.81 2.70 8.17
N GLY A 66 14.76 3.32 7.65
CA GLY A 66 14.47 4.75 7.83
C GLY A 66 15.35 5.71 7.02
N HIS A 67 16.23 5.22 6.14
CA HIS A 67 17.12 6.05 5.34
C HIS A 67 16.57 6.34 3.94
N ILE A 68 16.94 7.51 3.40
CA ILE A 68 16.69 7.89 2.00
C ILE A 68 17.74 7.25 1.10
N THR A 69 19.00 7.30 1.53
CA THR A 69 20.14 6.78 0.76
C THR A 69 21.10 6.01 1.64
N VAL A 70 21.71 4.96 1.09
CA VAL A 70 22.80 4.21 1.74
C VAL A 70 23.89 3.92 0.71
N ASN A 71 25.14 4.25 1.05
CA ASN A 71 26.28 4.05 0.16
C ASN A 71 26.05 4.65 -1.25
N CYS A 72 25.52 5.87 -1.33
CA CYS A 72 25.17 6.58 -2.56
C CYS A 72 24.09 5.86 -3.41
N ARG A 73 23.30 4.97 -2.84
CA ARG A 73 22.16 4.32 -3.48
C ARG A 73 20.87 4.74 -2.82
N GLU A 74 19.87 5.08 -3.61
CA GLU A 74 18.52 5.38 -3.15
C GLU A 74 17.88 4.10 -2.59
N VAL A 75 17.41 4.14 -1.35
CA VAL A 75 16.66 3.06 -0.70
C VAL A 75 15.24 3.48 -0.36
N PHE A 76 15.02 4.78 -0.08
CA PHE A 76 13.71 5.37 0.19
C PHE A 76 12.89 4.59 1.23
N ASP A 77 13.57 4.01 2.25
CA ASP A 77 12.87 3.21 3.25
C ASP A 77 11.89 4.08 4.04
N SER A 78 10.65 3.61 4.10
CA SER A 78 9.54 4.31 4.73
C SER A 78 8.40 3.32 4.99
N PRO A 79 7.38 3.66 5.78
CA PRO A 79 6.18 2.84 5.93
C PRO A 79 5.56 2.48 4.58
N PHE A 80 5.49 3.45 3.66
CA PHE A 80 4.88 3.29 2.34
C PHE A 80 5.69 2.39 1.40
N ASN A 81 7.02 2.47 1.44
CA ASN A 81 7.91 1.68 0.55
C ASN A 81 8.29 0.30 1.13
N ASN A 82 7.96 0.00 2.37
CA ASN A 82 8.36 -1.23 3.04
C ASN A 82 7.16 -1.93 3.68
N ALA A 83 6.93 -1.71 4.97
CA ALA A 83 6.00 -2.50 5.76
C ALA A 83 4.56 -2.45 5.23
N CYS A 84 4.11 -1.31 4.72
CA CYS A 84 2.73 -1.10 4.27
C CYS A 84 2.58 -1.06 2.73
N ALA A 85 3.61 -1.42 1.96
CA ALA A 85 3.59 -1.39 0.49
C ALA A 85 2.52 -2.29 -0.16
N HIS A 86 2.27 -3.45 0.44
CA HIS A 86 1.46 -4.52 -0.17
C HIS A 86 0.01 -4.14 -0.46
N ASN A 87 -0.61 -3.31 0.39
CA ASN A 87 -2.00 -2.90 0.15
C ASN A 87 -2.10 -1.86 -0.96
N PHE A 88 -1.14 -0.95 -1.08
CA PHE A 88 -1.13 0.00 -2.19
C PHE A 88 -0.99 -0.72 -3.53
N GLN A 89 -0.04 -1.67 -3.62
CA GLN A 89 0.13 -2.50 -4.81
C GLN A 89 -1.15 -3.26 -5.14
N MET A 90 -1.80 -3.88 -4.17
CA MET A 90 -3.08 -4.56 -4.36
C MET A 90 -4.17 -3.63 -4.92
N LEU A 91 -4.26 -2.38 -4.43
CA LEU A 91 -5.24 -1.42 -4.97
C LEU A 91 -4.95 -1.09 -6.44
N THR A 92 -3.70 -0.82 -6.81
CA THR A 92 -3.33 -0.57 -8.20
C THR A 92 -3.56 -1.80 -9.08
N PHE A 93 -3.30 -3.00 -8.56
CA PHE A 93 -3.59 -4.27 -9.22
C PHE A 93 -5.10 -4.45 -9.46
N LEU A 94 -5.95 -4.20 -8.47
CA LEU A 94 -7.42 -4.29 -8.61
C LEU A 94 -7.96 -3.33 -9.67
N LEU A 95 -7.34 -2.17 -9.86
CA LEU A 95 -7.72 -1.16 -10.84
C LEU A 95 -7.06 -1.36 -12.22
N GLY A 96 -6.27 -2.39 -12.41
CA GLY A 96 -5.63 -2.71 -13.70
C GLY A 96 -6.65 -3.18 -14.74
N GLU A 97 -6.40 -2.86 -16.01
CA GLU A 97 -7.28 -3.16 -17.15
C GLU A 97 -7.34 -4.65 -17.54
N LYS A 98 -6.43 -5.46 -17.01
CA LYS A 98 -6.31 -6.91 -17.26
C LYS A 98 -5.93 -7.62 -15.98
N MET A 99 -6.13 -8.95 -15.96
CA MET A 99 -5.82 -9.76 -14.78
C MET A 99 -4.35 -9.67 -14.36
N ASP A 100 -3.42 -9.53 -15.28
CA ASP A 100 -1.97 -9.48 -15.09
C ASP A 100 -1.40 -8.05 -15.09
N ALA A 101 -2.23 -7.02 -14.98
CA ALA A 101 -1.81 -5.63 -15.01
C ALA A 101 -2.26 -4.86 -13.76
N ALA A 102 -1.46 -3.89 -13.33
CA ALA A 102 -1.83 -2.84 -12.40
C ALA A 102 -2.13 -1.54 -13.15
N CYS A 103 -3.00 -0.69 -12.62
CA CYS A 103 -3.12 0.69 -13.10
C CYS A 103 -1.88 1.49 -12.69
N ASP A 104 -1.60 2.57 -13.40
CA ASP A 104 -0.48 3.45 -13.08
C ASP A 104 -0.92 4.69 -12.29
N VAL A 105 0.04 5.35 -11.63
CA VAL A 105 -0.16 6.64 -10.96
C VAL A 105 0.32 7.77 -11.85
N THR A 106 -0.47 8.86 -11.93
CA THR A 106 -0.22 9.99 -12.81
C THR A 106 -0.02 11.31 -12.06
N GLY A 107 -0.41 11.37 -10.79
CA GLY A 107 -0.28 12.56 -9.95
C GLY A 107 -0.28 12.19 -8.47
N LEU A 108 0.22 13.10 -7.65
CA LEU A 108 0.25 12.97 -6.20
C LEU A 108 0.01 14.33 -5.53
N GLU A 109 -0.87 14.32 -4.56
CA GLU A 109 -0.96 15.32 -3.49
C GLU A 109 -0.76 14.59 -2.17
N GLY A 110 -0.04 15.18 -1.22
CA GLY A 110 0.21 14.45 0.02
C GLY A 110 1.01 15.24 1.05
N GLU A 111 1.07 14.66 2.22
CA GLU A 111 1.73 15.21 3.39
C GLU A 111 2.63 14.14 3.98
N LEU A 112 3.91 14.49 4.15
CA LEU A 112 4.91 13.62 4.75
C LEU A 112 5.41 14.25 6.03
N TYR A 113 5.49 13.44 7.09
CA TYR A 113 6.00 13.88 8.38
C TYR A 113 7.01 12.90 8.94
N ARG A 114 7.82 13.41 9.85
CA ARG A 114 8.80 12.66 10.62
C ARG A 114 8.57 12.88 12.11
N GLY A 115 8.18 11.81 12.80
CA GLY A 115 7.97 11.79 14.24
C GLY A 115 9.18 11.26 15.01
N ASN A 116 9.94 10.31 14.44
CA ASN A 116 11.13 9.74 15.05
C ASN A 116 12.38 10.54 14.70
N GLU A 117 13.18 10.93 15.69
CA GLU A 117 14.42 11.68 15.49
C GLU A 117 15.51 10.88 14.75
N ASN A 118 15.50 9.55 14.91
CA ASN A 118 16.48 8.63 14.34
C ASN A 118 16.18 8.19 12.89
N VAL A 119 15.17 8.76 12.27
CA VAL A 119 14.74 8.44 10.90
C VAL A 119 15.13 9.60 9.97
N GLU A 120 15.84 9.29 8.87
CA GLU A 120 16.18 10.30 7.86
C GLU A 120 14.98 10.62 6.98
N ASN A 121 14.25 9.61 6.57
CA ASN A 121 13.07 9.71 5.71
C ASN A 121 11.81 10.09 6.52
N TYR A 122 10.65 10.03 5.91
CA TYR A 122 9.36 10.14 6.61
C TYR A 122 8.97 8.81 7.25
N ASP A 123 8.31 8.88 8.38
CA ASP A 123 7.67 7.75 9.07
C ASP A 123 6.17 7.90 9.21
N ILE A 124 5.60 8.98 8.65
CA ILE A 124 4.17 9.27 8.55
C ILE A 124 3.88 9.79 7.14
N ALA A 125 2.88 9.24 6.48
CA ALA A 125 2.43 9.67 5.17
C ALA A 125 0.91 9.62 5.04
N ALA A 126 0.33 10.72 4.52
CA ALA A 126 -1.03 10.78 4.01
C ALA A 126 -0.96 11.19 2.54
N LEU A 127 -1.35 10.30 1.64
CA LEU A 127 -1.10 10.41 0.20
C LEU A 127 -2.40 10.27 -0.58
N ARG A 128 -2.60 11.10 -1.60
CA ARG A 128 -3.69 11.01 -2.56
C ARG A 128 -3.11 10.91 -3.97
N TYR A 129 -3.13 9.71 -4.54
CA TYR A 129 -2.66 9.46 -5.89
C TYR A 129 -3.79 9.57 -6.90
N THR A 130 -3.55 10.26 -8.02
CA THR A 130 -4.35 10.13 -9.23
C THR A 130 -3.89 8.92 -10.01
N THR A 131 -4.82 8.13 -10.55
CA THR A 131 -4.51 6.89 -11.28
C THR A 131 -4.97 6.95 -12.73
N THR A 132 -4.41 6.10 -13.58
CA THR A 132 -4.86 5.92 -14.98
C THR A 132 -6.27 5.33 -15.06
N ALA A 133 -6.76 4.68 -13.99
CA ALA A 133 -8.14 4.20 -13.89
C ALA A 133 -9.16 5.32 -13.62
N GLY A 134 -8.68 6.58 -13.44
CA GLY A 134 -9.53 7.74 -13.19
C GLY A 134 -10.03 7.90 -11.74
N ALA A 135 -9.74 6.94 -10.86
CA ALA A 135 -10.11 6.99 -9.45
C ALA A 135 -8.90 7.35 -8.58
N PRO A 136 -9.01 8.30 -7.63
CA PRO A 136 -7.96 8.58 -6.68
C PRO A 136 -7.82 7.46 -5.64
N ILE A 137 -6.58 7.22 -5.21
CA ILE A 137 -6.25 6.35 -4.08
C ILE A 137 -5.74 7.22 -2.93
N TYR A 138 -6.44 7.16 -1.80
CA TYR A 138 -6.02 7.75 -0.53
C TYR A 138 -5.30 6.70 0.30
N TYR A 139 -4.09 6.99 0.71
CA TYR A 139 -3.27 6.05 1.46
C TYR A 139 -2.67 6.70 2.70
N TYR A 140 -2.98 6.15 3.88
CA TYR A 140 -2.51 6.66 5.16
C TYR A 140 -1.67 5.58 5.84
N THR A 141 -0.43 5.92 6.17
CA THR A 141 0.50 4.98 6.75
C THR A 141 1.47 5.66 7.72
N ALA A 142 1.80 4.97 8.80
CA ALA A 142 2.71 5.50 9.82
C ALA A 142 3.37 4.40 10.64
N HIS A 143 4.46 4.77 11.32
CA HIS A 143 5.14 3.96 12.32
C HIS A 143 5.02 4.49 13.76
N PRO A 144 4.95 5.83 14.03
CA PRO A 144 4.91 6.37 15.40
C PRO A 144 3.49 6.34 15.99
N LEU A 145 3.04 5.14 16.38
CA LEU A 145 1.72 4.86 16.96
C LEU A 145 1.84 4.00 18.22
N GLU A 146 0.78 3.99 19.02
CA GLU A 146 0.68 3.13 20.21
C GLU A 146 0.50 1.65 19.84
N ARG A 147 -0.11 1.36 18.70
CA ARG A 147 -0.41 0.00 18.20
C ARG A 147 -0.48 -0.05 16.69
N ASP A 148 -0.51 -1.25 16.14
CA ASP A 148 -0.80 -1.47 14.72
C ASP A 148 -2.25 -1.08 14.41
N VAL A 149 -2.48 -0.48 13.23
CA VAL A 149 -3.80 -0.02 12.76
C VAL A 149 -4.08 -0.53 11.37
N GLY A 150 -5.19 -1.21 11.19
CA GLY A 150 -5.61 -1.74 9.90
C GLY A 150 -4.88 -3.02 9.48
N PRO A 151 -4.81 -3.29 8.15
CA PRO A 151 -5.38 -2.45 7.09
C PRO A 151 -6.92 -2.33 7.17
N HIS A 152 -7.42 -1.10 6.98
CA HIS A 152 -8.83 -0.78 6.78
C HIS A 152 -8.99 -0.21 5.39
N GLY A 153 -9.67 -0.90 4.50
CA GLY A 153 -9.86 -0.51 3.12
C GLY A 153 -11.31 -0.24 2.76
N VAL A 154 -11.53 0.84 2.01
CA VAL A 154 -12.83 1.20 1.42
C VAL A 154 -12.62 1.55 -0.05
N LEU A 155 -13.33 0.85 -0.94
CA LEU A 155 -13.27 1.04 -2.38
C LEU A 155 -14.68 1.38 -2.87
N GLU A 156 -14.90 2.63 -3.26
CA GLU A 156 -16.20 3.09 -3.78
C GLU A 156 -16.23 2.99 -5.30
N PHE A 157 -17.29 2.36 -5.79
CA PHE A 157 -17.63 2.22 -7.20
C PHE A 157 -19.03 2.79 -7.48
N GLU A 158 -19.37 3.02 -8.74
CA GLU A 158 -20.69 3.55 -9.13
C GLU A 158 -21.87 2.71 -8.62
N LYS A 159 -21.73 1.38 -8.51
CA LYS A 159 -22.81 0.47 -8.19
C LYS A 159 -22.72 -0.16 -6.79
N GLY A 160 -21.65 0.14 -6.03
CA GLY A 160 -21.46 -0.42 -4.68
C GLY A 160 -20.15 -0.05 -4.05
N THR A 161 -19.99 -0.46 -2.80
CA THR A 161 -18.78 -0.23 -2.00
C THR A 161 -18.20 -1.56 -1.55
N ILE A 162 -16.89 -1.74 -1.72
CA ILE A 162 -16.14 -2.89 -1.25
C ILE A 162 -15.34 -2.47 -0.03
N THR A 163 -15.35 -3.29 1.01
CA THR A 163 -14.57 -3.07 2.23
C THR A 163 -13.72 -4.29 2.55
N PHE A 164 -12.60 -4.06 3.21
CA PHE A 164 -11.78 -5.12 3.79
C PHE A 164 -11.06 -4.64 5.05
N GLU A 165 -10.77 -5.57 5.96
CA GLU A 165 -10.09 -5.30 7.22
C GLU A 165 -9.09 -6.41 7.57
N GLY A 166 -8.03 -6.04 8.30
CA GLY A 166 -7.06 -6.97 8.88
C GLY A 166 -5.99 -7.47 7.92
N GLU A 167 -4.99 -8.14 8.47
CA GLU A 167 -3.83 -8.65 7.74
C GLU A 167 -4.20 -9.75 6.73
N GLU A 168 -5.19 -10.56 7.05
CA GLU A 168 -5.83 -11.51 6.14
C GLU A 168 -7.14 -10.90 5.64
N PRO A 169 -7.10 -9.99 4.66
CA PRO A 169 -8.25 -9.20 4.29
C PRO A 169 -9.39 -10.09 3.78
N GLN A 170 -10.56 -9.84 4.33
CA GLN A 170 -11.80 -10.45 3.88
C GLN A 170 -12.63 -9.39 3.15
N PHE A 171 -12.78 -9.56 1.86
CA PHE A 171 -13.50 -8.59 1.03
C PHE A 171 -15.01 -8.81 1.10
N THR A 172 -15.72 -7.74 1.38
CA THR A 172 -17.17 -7.67 1.33
C THR A 172 -17.59 -6.49 0.47
N ALA A 173 -18.47 -6.72 -0.48
CA ALA A 173 -19.09 -5.67 -1.27
C ALA A 173 -20.56 -5.51 -0.89
N VAL A 174 -21.02 -4.26 -0.78
CA VAL A 174 -22.43 -3.91 -0.63
C VAL A 174 -22.84 -3.08 -1.85
N MET A 175 -23.76 -3.63 -2.64
CA MET A 175 -24.29 -2.96 -3.83
C MET A 175 -25.29 -1.87 -3.43
N ASN A 176 -25.49 -0.86 -4.28
CA ASN A 176 -26.45 0.23 -4.04
C ASN A 176 -27.89 -0.25 -3.90
N ASN A 177 -28.22 -1.44 -4.42
CA ASN A 177 -29.54 -2.08 -4.25
C ASN A 177 -29.65 -2.93 -2.96
N GLY A 178 -28.62 -2.90 -2.09
CA GLY A 178 -28.57 -3.64 -0.83
C GLY A 178 -28.07 -5.08 -0.93
N VAL A 179 -27.77 -5.59 -2.12
CA VAL A 179 -27.18 -6.93 -2.27
C VAL A 179 -25.78 -6.95 -1.68
N ARG A 180 -25.51 -7.90 -0.80
CA ARG A 180 -24.19 -8.16 -0.23
C ARG A 180 -23.49 -9.29 -1.00
N ILE A 181 -22.23 -9.07 -1.35
CA ILE A 181 -21.36 -10.04 -1.99
C ILE A 181 -20.17 -10.25 -1.05
N ASP A 182 -19.89 -11.48 -0.73
CA ASP A 182 -18.83 -11.86 0.20
C ASP A 182 -17.83 -12.77 -0.51
N TYR A 183 -16.55 -12.42 -0.44
CA TYR A 183 -15.46 -13.19 -1.06
C TYR A 183 -14.78 -14.16 -0.08
N THR A 184 -15.24 -14.25 1.17
CA THR A 184 -14.68 -15.16 2.17
C THR A 184 -14.86 -16.64 1.83
N HIS A 185 -15.79 -16.96 0.93
CA HIS A 185 -16.00 -18.32 0.43
C HIS A 185 -14.93 -18.77 -0.57
N VAL A 186 -14.14 -17.84 -1.10
CA VAL A 186 -13.02 -18.14 -2.00
C VAL A 186 -11.79 -18.45 -1.16
N ASP A 187 -11.24 -19.65 -1.30
CA ASP A 187 -9.96 -19.98 -0.67
C ASP A 187 -8.87 -19.08 -1.23
N ALA A 188 -8.35 -18.19 -0.39
CA ALA A 188 -7.33 -17.24 -0.77
C ALA A 188 -6.00 -17.90 -1.21
N GLY A 189 -5.80 -19.15 -0.82
CA GLY A 189 -4.53 -19.85 -0.93
C GLY A 189 -3.55 -19.47 0.19
N PRO A 190 -2.47 -20.21 0.33
CA PRO A 190 -1.44 -19.95 1.34
C PRO A 190 -0.65 -18.66 1.03
N GLY A 191 -0.05 -18.04 2.04
CA GLY A 191 0.83 -16.86 1.86
C GLY A 191 2.04 -17.12 0.95
N THR A 192 2.35 -18.39 0.68
CA THR A 192 3.38 -18.86 -0.28
C THR A 192 2.85 -19.08 -1.69
N GLN A 193 1.59 -18.74 -1.99
CA GLN A 193 0.95 -19.00 -3.30
C GLN A 193 1.79 -18.49 -4.48
N LYS A 194 2.46 -17.35 -4.31
CA LYS A 194 3.39 -16.79 -5.31
C LYS A 194 4.49 -17.78 -5.77
N LEU A 195 4.94 -18.66 -4.87
CA LEU A 195 5.97 -19.68 -5.22
C LEU A 195 5.36 -20.80 -6.06
N TYR A 196 4.14 -21.22 -5.74
CA TYR A 196 3.44 -22.23 -6.53
C TYR A 196 3.10 -21.70 -7.93
N ASP A 197 2.64 -20.45 -8.03
CA ASP A 197 2.33 -19.84 -9.32
C ASP A 197 3.61 -19.63 -10.16
N ALA A 198 4.72 -19.22 -9.54
CA ALA A 198 6.01 -19.15 -10.25
C ALA A 198 6.49 -20.52 -10.76
N LEU A 199 6.35 -21.58 -9.94
CA LEU A 199 6.67 -22.95 -10.35
C LEU A 199 5.76 -23.45 -11.49
N ASP A 200 4.49 -23.08 -11.46
CA ASP A 200 3.55 -23.40 -12.53
C ASP A 200 3.95 -22.73 -13.86
N CYS A 201 4.30 -21.42 -13.81
CA CYS A 201 4.82 -20.71 -14.97
C CYS A 201 6.11 -21.37 -15.55
N ILE A 202 6.99 -21.90 -14.68
CA ILE A 202 8.20 -22.62 -15.12
C ILE A 202 7.84 -23.92 -15.83
N LYS A 203 6.87 -24.67 -15.31
CA LYS A 203 6.50 -26.00 -15.82
C LYS A 203 5.66 -25.94 -17.07
N ASN A 204 4.68 -25.04 -17.08
CA ASN A 204 3.62 -25.00 -18.08
C ASN A 204 3.77 -23.83 -19.06
N GLY A 205 4.76 -22.96 -18.85
CA GLY A 205 4.92 -21.72 -19.58
C GLY A 205 4.02 -20.60 -19.07
N GLY A 206 4.24 -19.38 -19.54
CA GLY A 206 3.52 -18.18 -19.13
C GLY A 206 4.38 -17.22 -18.32
N ALA A 207 3.74 -16.24 -17.70
CA ALA A 207 4.36 -15.23 -16.85
C ALA A 207 3.61 -15.10 -15.52
N PRO A 208 4.29 -14.75 -14.41
CA PRO A 208 3.62 -14.53 -13.14
C PRO A 208 2.69 -13.31 -13.22
N ILE A 209 1.61 -13.35 -12.45
CA ILE A 209 0.61 -12.28 -12.42
C ILE A 209 1.19 -10.95 -11.92
N CYS A 210 2.19 -11.01 -11.05
CA CYS A 210 2.93 -9.86 -10.56
C CYS A 210 4.41 -9.96 -11.00
N GLY A 211 4.70 -9.51 -12.22
CA GLY A 211 6.04 -9.34 -12.77
C GLY A 211 6.56 -7.91 -12.54
N VAL A 212 7.76 -7.62 -13.04
CA VAL A 212 8.41 -6.30 -12.90
C VAL A 212 7.50 -5.16 -13.37
N GLN A 213 6.76 -5.37 -14.45
CA GLN A 213 5.91 -4.31 -15.01
C GLN A 213 4.71 -3.98 -14.12
N ALA A 214 4.15 -4.96 -13.40
CA ALA A 214 3.06 -4.73 -12.47
C ALA A 214 3.47 -3.88 -11.25
N ASP A 215 4.77 -3.90 -10.91
CA ASP A 215 5.34 -3.13 -9.80
C ASP A 215 5.66 -1.67 -10.15
N PHE A 216 5.66 -1.29 -11.41
CA PHE A 216 6.00 0.08 -11.83
C PHE A 216 5.11 1.15 -11.18
N ALA A 217 3.85 0.85 -10.95
CA ALA A 217 2.93 1.77 -10.27
C ALA A 217 3.43 2.13 -8.86
N HIS A 218 3.82 1.13 -8.07
CA HIS A 218 4.33 1.35 -6.71
C HIS A 218 5.69 2.05 -6.73
N ILE A 219 6.63 1.63 -7.59
CA ILE A 219 7.94 2.28 -7.74
C ILE A 219 7.77 3.77 -8.09
N ARG A 220 6.86 4.08 -9.03
CA ARG A 220 6.57 5.47 -9.40
C ARG A 220 5.93 6.24 -8.26
N ALA A 221 4.99 5.62 -7.55
CA ALA A 221 4.33 6.21 -6.39
C ALA A 221 5.34 6.58 -5.28
N VAL A 222 6.26 5.68 -4.95
CA VAL A 222 7.36 5.95 -4.00
C VAL A 222 8.23 7.12 -4.48
N ARG A 223 8.60 7.13 -5.76
CA ARG A 223 9.42 8.22 -6.33
C ARG A 223 8.72 9.57 -6.28
N MET A 224 7.40 9.60 -6.55
CA MET A 224 6.59 10.82 -6.42
C MET A 224 6.51 11.29 -4.96
N ALA A 225 6.28 10.37 -4.02
CA ALA A 225 6.24 10.71 -2.59
C ALA A 225 7.57 11.32 -2.13
N GLN A 226 8.70 10.77 -2.56
CA GLN A 226 10.03 11.28 -2.21
C GLN A 226 10.31 12.71 -2.71
N ALA A 227 9.52 13.23 -3.65
CA ALA A 227 9.62 14.60 -4.11
C ALA A 227 8.85 15.61 -3.23
N LEU A 228 8.02 15.14 -2.30
CA LEU A 228 7.30 15.98 -1.36
C LEU A 228 8.21 16.42 -0.19
N PRO A 229 7.97 17.60 0.40
CA PRO A 229 8.70 18.03 1.59
C PRO A 229 8.35 17.14 2.79
N ILE A 230 9.36 16.70 3.52
CA ILE A 230 9.21 16.03 4.81
C ILE A 230 9.21 17.08 5.92
N ARG A 231 8.13 17.15 6.68
CA ARG A 231 7.97 18.10 7.80
C ARG A 231 8.21 17.41 9.12
N PRO A 232 8.87 18.04 10.10
CA PRO A 232 8.90 17.50 11.45
C PRO A 232 7.49 17.56 12.06
N VAL A 233 7.12 16.53 12.83
CA VAL A 233 5.92 16.60 13.68
C VAL A 233 6.17 17.63 14.78
N ARG A 234 5.14 18.37 15.16
CA ARG A 234 5.19 19.33 16.27
C ARG A 234 5.55 18.61 17.58
N PRO A 235 6.58 19.11 18.32
CA PRO A 235 7.09 18.41 19.53
C PRO A 235 6.01 18.14 20.59
N GLU A 236 5.04 19.03 20.73
CA GLU A 236 3.94 18.88 21.69
C GLU A 236 2.97 17.73 21.38
N LEU A 237 3.01 17.19 20.19
CA LEU A 237 2.24 16.00 19.78
C LEU A 237 3.00 14.70 20.01
N ILE A 238 4.31 14.78 20.27
CA ILE A 238 5.17 13.60 20.39
C ILE A 238 5.20 13.15 21.87
N THR A 239 5.00 11.87 22.07
CA THR A 239 5.20 11.18 23.35
C THR A 239 6.04 9.94 23.15
N HIS A 240 6.66 9.45 24.23
CA HIS A 240 7.53 8.27 24.20
C HIS A 240 7.14 7.29 25.30
N PHE A 241 7.36 6.01 25.04
CA PHE A 241 7.27 4.97 26.06
C PHE A 241 8.23 3.81 25.74
N ASP A 242 8.55 3.04 26.77
CA ASP A 242 9.39 1.85 26.65
C ASP A 242 8.55 0.59 26.85
N GLU A 243 8.71 -0.39 25.99
CA GLU A 243 8.05 -1.67 26.07
C GLU A 243 8.94 -2.78 25.50
N ASN A 244 9.04 -3.92 26.18
CA ASN A 244 9.80 -5.10 25.69
C ASN A 244 11.25 -4.79 25.27
N ASN A 245 11.96 -3.94 26.02
CA ASN A 245 13.31 -3.46 25.72
C ASN A 245 13.42 -2.71 24.38
N ASP A 246 12.37 -2.06 23.94
CA ASP A 246 12.35 -1.17 22.79
C ASP A 246 11.77 0.18 23.17
N HIS A 247 12.21 1.24 22.49
CA HIS A 247 11.76 2.60 22.69
C HIS A 247 10.83 3.02 21.56
N PHE A 248 9.63 3.49 21.91
CA PHE A 248 8.61 3.86 20.93
C PHE A 248 8.32 5.36 20.98
N THR A 249 8.23 5.94 19.82
CA THR A 249 7.70 7.27 19.59
C THR A 249 6.23 7.16 19.18
N VAL A 250 5.39 8.02 19.73
CA VAL A 250 3.96 8.08 19.42
C VAL A 250 3.57 9.52 19.09
N VAL A 251 2.85 9.69 18.00
CA VAL A 251 2.19 10.94 17.66
C VAL A 251 0.75 10.89 18.09
N ARG A 252 0.39 11.82 18.99
CA ARG A 252 -0.93 11.88 19.63
C ARG A 252 -2.04 11.98 18.58
N ASP A 253 -3.11 11.22 18.80
CA ASP A 253 -4.31 11.20 17.98
C ASP A 253 -4.10 10.76 16.51
N LEU A 254 -2.91 10.33 16.08
CA LEU A 254 -2.60 10.03 14.68
C LEU A 254 -3.51 8.94 14.10
N GLU A 255 -3.78 7.87 14.86
CA GLU A 255 -4.74 6.82 14.48
C GLU A 255 -6.12 7.42 14.18
N LYS A 256 -6.65 8.22 15.11
CA LYS A 256 -7.95 8.87 14.97
C LYS A 256 -7.98 9.79 13.77
N ILE A 257 -6.96 10.63 13.60
CA ILE A 257 -6.83 11.55 12.47
C ILE A 257 -6.89 10.78 11.15
N PHE A 258 -6.13 9.70 11.00
CA PHE A 258 -6.12 8.92 9.76
C PHE A 258 -7.45 8.22 9.49
N LEU A 259 -8.07 7.61 10.49
CA LEU A 259 -9.37 6.96 10.33
C LEU A 259 -10.50 7.95 9.99
N GLU A 260 -10.50 9.14 10.59
CA GLU A 260 -11.48 10.19 10.28
C GLU A 260 -11.26 10.79 8.88
N ASN A 261 -10.01 11.04 8.50
CA ASN A 261 -9.67 11.57 7.19
C ASN A 261 -9.97 10.57 6.06
N ALA A 262 -9.72 9.29 6.28
CA ALA A 262 -10.09 8.24 5.32
C ALA A 262 -11.60 8.20 5.07
N LYS A 263 -12.43 8.35 6.12
CA LYS A 263 -13.90 8.44 6.00
C LYS A 263 -14.37 9.70 5.26
N GLN A 264 -13.63 10.79 5.41
CA GLN A 264 -13.97 12.08 4.77
C GLN A 264 -13.32 12.25 3.39
N TRP A 265 -12.41 11.34 2.99
CA TRP A 265 -11.65 11.42 1.74
C TRP A 265 -10.80 12.70 1.67
N LYS A 266 -10.08 13.02 2.75
CA LYS A 266 -9.28 14.23 2.91
C LYS A 266 -7.87 13.93 3.38
N LEU A 267 -6.93 14.77 3.01
CA LEU A 267 -5.63 14.82 3.67
C LEU A 267 -5.75 15.53 5.04
N PRO A 268 -4.86 15.27 6.01
CA PRO A 268 -4.93 15.88 7.34
C PRO A 268 -5.03 17.42 7.31
N GLY A 269 -4.21 18.10 6.52
CA GLY A 269 -4.24 19.55 6.39
C GLY A 269 -5.54 20.08 5.80
N GLU A 270 -6.20 19.37 4.88
CA GLU A 270 -7.53 19.71 4.34
C GLU A 270 -8.63 19.60 5.39
N ALA A 271 -8.43 18.77 6.40
CA ALA A 271 -9.34 18.61 7.53
C ALA A 271 -9.01 19.53 8.71
N GLY A 272 -7.97 20.39 8.58
CA GLY A 272 -7.57 21.35 9.59
C GLY A 272 -6.64 20.76 10.67
N TYR A 273 -6.08 19.57 10.45
CA TYR A 273 -5.07 19.03 11.34
C TYR A 273 -3.67 19.52 10.95
N GLU A 274 -2.92 19.92 11.95
CA GLU A 274 -1.51 20.28 11.84
C GLU A 274 -0.70 19.27 12.69
N LEU A 275 0.00 18.38 12.04
CA LEU A 275 0.86 17.37 12.70
C LEU A 275 2.23 17.92 13.09
#